data_7668ecca4dd9783f5619b9378ae20896
#
_entry.id   7668ecca4dd9783f5619b9378ae20896
#
_cell.length_a   1.000
_cell.length_b   1.000
_cell.length_c   1.000
_cell.angle_alpha   90.00
_cell.angle_beta   90.00
_cell.angle_gamma   90.00
#
_symmetry.space_group_name_H-M   'P 1'
#
loop_
_entity.id
_entity.type
_entity.pdbx_description
1 polymer ?
#
loop_
_entity_poly.entity_id
_entity_poly.type
_entity_poly.pdbx_seq_one_letter_code
_entity_poly.pdbx_strand_id
1 'polypeptide(L)'
;DSSNGCIDFDNVNITVFIANAGTDTIICNGDSIQKTIGGDPATTFSWSPTDGVSDPTIYNPILSPTTPTNYIVNIGNAAGCNYIDTVFVNVSNPLPTFDTILDPGCDGVVAEYTNTSNSEFDFVWNFSDGESSTQAEVEKIFDFGSSFSATLTVQDSLSCTNSVTINGNADTFENYFDIYYPNVFTPNGDGDNDQFIIEVPGRIYECTELIIYNRWGQVQFI
;
A
#
# COMPACT_ATOMS: atom_id res chain seq x y z
N ASP A 1 -54.12 -45.46 -22.39
CA ASP A 1 -54.66 -46.65 -23.01
C ASP A 1 -55.86 -46.26 -23.87
N SER A 2 -55.66 -46.07 -25.14
CA SER A 2 -56.59 -45.46 -26.08
C SER A 2 -57.46 -46.52 -26.76
N SER A 3 -58.29 -47.28 -26.04
CA SER A 3 -59.21 -48.24 -26.64
C SER A 3 -60.53 -47.63 -27.18
N ASN A 4 -60.80 -46.29 -26.96
CA ASN A 4 -62.02 -45.68 -27.39
C ASN A 4 -61.83 -44.29 -28.09
N GLY A 5 -60.64 -43.93 -28.55
CA GLY A 5 -60.45 -42.74 -29.31
C GLY A 5 -60.60 -41.42 -28.51
N CYS A 6 -60.76 -41.50 -27.20
CA CYS A 6 -60.73 -40.30 -26.33
C CYS A 6 -59.30 -40.00 -25.98
N ILE A 7 -58.81 -38.82 -26.39
CA ILE A 7 -57.49 -38.25 -26.01
C ILE A 7 -57.77 -37.37 -24.80
N ASP A 8 -57.23 -37.72 -23.65
CA ASP A 8 -57.16 -36.89 -22.45
C ASP A 8 -55.88 -36.11 -22.49
N PHE A 9 -55.97 -34.79 -22.36
CA PHE A 9 -54.82 -33.89 -22.28
C PHE A 9 -54.66 -33.47 -20.82
N ASP A 10 -53.60 -33.96 -20.18
CA ASP A 10 -53.20 -33.44 -18.87
C ASP A 10 -52.21 -32.28 -19.08
N ASN A 11 -52.52 -31.16 -18.53
CA ASN A 11 -51.64 -29.98 -18.58
C ASN A 11 -50.74 -30.01 -17.33
N VAL A 12 -49.46 -30.33 -17.52
CA VAL A 12 -48.46 -30.23 -16.49
C VAL A 12 -47.81 -28.85 -16.56
N ASN A 13 -48.07 -28.01 -15.57
CA ASN A 13 -47.33 -26.75 -15.38
C ASN A 13 -46.02 -27.06 -14.69
N ILE A 14 -44.91 -26.89 -15.41
CA ILE A 14 -43.57 -26.99 -14.85
C ILE A 14 -43.12 -25.56 -14.52
N THR A 15 -42.99 -25.24 -13.23
CA THR A 15 -42.39 -23.99 -12.78
C THR A 15 -40.93 -24.25 -12.48
N VAL A 16 -40.04 -23.56 -13.18
CA VAL A 16 -38.58 -23.62 -12.91
C VAL A 16 -38.24 -22.51 -11.91
N PHE A 17 -37.72 -22.89 -10.75
CA PHE A 17 -37.19 -21.95 -9.77
C PHE A 17 -35.78 -21.54 -10.18
N ILE A 18 -35.60 -20.27 -10.52
CA ILE A 18 -34.31 -19.70 -10.88
C ILE A 18 -34.05 -18.53 -9.94
N ALA A 19 -32.88 -18.52 -9.34
CA ALA A 19 -32.41 -17.41 -8.53
C ALA A 19 -30.98 -17.00 -8.98
N ASN A 20 -30.62 -15.76 -8.75
CA ASN A 20 -29.37 -15.20 -9.21
C ASN A 20 -28.78 -14.28 -8.11
N ALA A 21 -27.58 -14.59 -7.64
CA ALA A 21 -26.82 -13.79 -6.66
C ALA A 21 -26.17 -12.53 -7.27
N GLY A 22 -26.28 -12.35 -8.57
CA GLY A 22 -25.67 -11.24 -9.30
C GLY A 22 -24.30 -11.61 -9.87
N THR A 23 -23.68 -10.63 -10.51
CA THR A 23 -22.36 -10.80 -11.14
C THR A 23 -21.23 -10.65 -10.14
N ASP A 24 -20.09 -11.26 -10.45
CA ASP A 24 -18.83 -11.01 -9.77
C ASP A 24 -18.48 -9.52 -9.80
N THR A 25 -17.74 -9.07 -8.81
CA THR A 25 -17.42 -7.66 -8.66
C THR A 25 -16.06 -7.46 -8.01
N ILE A 26 -15.53 -6.24 -8.11
CA ILE A 26 -14.31 -5.81 -7.45
C ILE A 26 -14.66 -4.62 -6.58
N ILE A 27 -14.14 -4.60 -5.36
CA ILE A 27 -14.23 -3.47 -4.43
C ILE A 27 -12.84 -3.09 -3.94
N CYS A 28 -12.67 -1.87 -3.44
CA CYS A 28 -11.45 -1.50 -2.73
C CYS A 28 -11.47 -2.07 -1.30
N ASN A 29 -10.30 -2.31 -0.74
CA ASN A 29 -10.19 -2.75 0.64
C ASN A 29 -10.83 -1.72 1.59
N GLY A 30 -11.74 -2.18 2.45
CA GLY A 30 -12.53 -1.33 3.34
C GLY A 30 -13.88 -0.88 2.76
N ASP A 31 -14.13 -1.08 1.47
CA ASP A 31 -15.42 -0.82 0.86
C ASP A 31 -16.41 -1.97 1.08
N SER A 32 -17.64 -1.72 0.67
CA SER A 32 -18.72 -2.71 0.73
C SER A 32 -19.60 -2.62 -0.50
N ILE A 33 -20.28 -3.73 -0.82
CA ILE A 33 -21.24 -3.79 -1.91
C ILE A 33 -22.53 -4.47 -1.44
N GLN A 34 -23.67 -3.90 -1.81
CA GLN A 34 -24.96 -4.53 -1.60
C GLN A 34 -25.24 -5.50 -2.75
N LYS A 35 -25.51 -6.75 -2.44
CA LYS A 35 -26.03 -7.74 -3.39
C LYS A 35 -27.53 -7.91 -3.19
N THR A 36 -28.22 -8.18 -4.27
CA THR A 36 -29.66 -8.41 -4.25
C THR A 36 -29.94 -9.68 -5.05
N ILE A 37 -30.57 -10.65 -4.40
CA ILE A 37 -30.99 -11.89 -5.08
C ILE A 37 -32.16 -11.56 -6.01
N GLY A 38 -31.97 -11.83 -7.29
CA GLY A 38 -33.03 -11.80 -8.29
C GLY A 38 -33.68 -13.15 -8.49
N GLY A 39 -34.90 -13.18 -9.01
CA GLY A 39 -35.63 -14.38 -9.36
C GLY A 39 -37.02 -14.49 -8.73
N ASP A 40 -37.59 -15.68 -8.79
CA ASP A 40 -38.92 -16.03 -8.24
C ASP A 40 -38.96 -15.80 -6.71
N PRO A 41 -40.16 -15.64 -6.11
CA PRO A 41 -40.29 -15.35 -4.69
C PRO A 41 -39.64 -16.45 -3.83
N ALA A 42 -38.41 -16.15 -3.41
CA ALA A 42 -37.65 -16.96 -2.48
C ALA A 42 -38.04 -16.59 -1.05
N THR A 43 -38.00 -17.54 -0.14
CA THR A 43 -38.43 -17.37 1.25
C THR A 43 -37.30 -17.56 2.27
N THR A 44 -36.25 -18.25 1.84
CA THR A 44 -35.10 -18.50 2.72
C THR A 44 -33.80 -18.26 2.00
N PHE A 45 -32.84 -17.70 2.72
CA PHE A 45 -31.51 -17.41 2.22
C PHE A 45 -30.47 -17.88 3.25
N SER A 46 -29.34 -18.35 2.77
CA SER A 46 -28.21 -18.69 3.62
C SER A 46 -26.91 -18.43 2.87
N TRP A 47 -26.20 -17.39 3.27
CA TRP A 47 -24.93 -17.00 2.71
C TRP A 47 -23.76 -17.64 3.47
N SER A 48 -22.74 -18.07 2.72
CA SER A 48 -21.51 -18.67 3.26
C SER A 48 -20.30 -18.29 2.37
N PRO A 49 -19.13 -17.94 2.94
CA PRO A 49 -18.88 -17.72 4.36
C PRO A 49 -19.70 -16.57 4.91
N THR A 50 -19.86 -16.49 6.24
CA THR A 50 -20.58 -15.38 6.90
C THR A 50 -19.69 -14.18 7.20
N ASP A 51 -18.36 -14.33 7.05
CA ASP A 51 -17.41 -13.25 7.26
C ASP A 51 -17.62 -12.16 6.20
N GLY A 52 -17.70 -10.91 6.66
CA GLY A 52 -17.99 -9.77 5.80
C GLY A 52 -19.43 -9.70 5.28
N VAL A 53 -20.37 -10.51 5.79
CA VAL A 53 -21.80 -10.49 5.42
C VAL A 53 -22.59 -9.81 6.53
N SER A 54 -23.36 -8.75 6.20
CA SER A 54 -24.13 -7.99 7.18
C SER A 54 -25.20 -8.83 7.89
N ASP A 55 -25.94 -9.64 7.13
CA ASP A 55 -26.89 -10.64 7.59
C ASP A 55 -26.94 -11.79 6.59
N PRO A 56 -26.52 -13.01 6.95
CA PRO A 56 -26.46 -14.14 6.02
C PRO A 56 -27.85 -14.74 5.70
N THR A 57 -28.93 -14.24 6.26
CA THR A 57 -30.27 -14.79 6.12
C THR A 57 -31.22 -13.95 5.27
N ILE A 58 -30.75 -12.82 4.73
CA ILE A 58 -31.59 -11.92 3.93
C ILE A 58 -31.24 -11.98 2.43
N TYR A 59 -32.17 -11.53 1.59
CA TYR A 59 -32.03 -11.52 0.15
C TYR A 59 -31.10 -10.42 -0.38
N ASN A 60 -30.80 -9.41 0.42
CA ASN A 60 -30.03 -8.23 0.01
C ASN A 60 -28.94 -7.84 1.01
N PRO A 61 -28.02 -8.74 1.36
CA PRO A 61 -26.95 -8.42 2.31
C PRO A 61 -25.98 -7.40 1.73
N ILE A 62 -25.28 -6.70 2.63
CA ILE A 62 -24.07 -5.96 2.32
C ILE A 62 -22.90 -6.92 2.52
N LEU A 63 -22.03 -7.01 1.50
CA LEU A 63 -20.78 -7.77 1.54
C LEU A 63 -19.60 -6.82 1.66
N SER A 64 -18.73 -7.06 2.65
CA SER A 64 -17.54 -6.26 2.95
C SER A 64 -16.34 -7.16 3.28
N PRO A 65 -15.91 -8.02 2.36
CA PRO A 65 -14.74 -8.87 2.57
C PRO A 65 -13.46 -8.03 2.62
N THR A 66 -12.48 -8.46 3.42
CA THR A 66 -11.13 -7.86 3.48
C THR A 66 -10.13 -8.55 2.56
N THR A 67 -10.50 -9.69 2.00
CA THR A 67 -9.72 -10.48 1.02
C THR A 67 -10.65 -11.01 -0.08
N PRO A 68 -10.12 -11.32 -1.26
CA PRO A 68 -10.91 -11.92 -2.33
C PRO A 68 -11.70 -13.13 -1.83
N THR A 69 -13.02 -13.05 -1.91
CA THR A 69 -13.92 -14.03 -1.30
C THR A 69 -14.98 -14.52 -2.29
N ASN A 70 -15.18 -15.82 -2.34
CA ASN A 70 -16.27 -16.45 -3.08
C ASN A 70 -17.42 -16.74 -2.12
N TYR A 71 -18.52 -16.02 -2.25
CA TYR A 71 -19.73 -16.22 -1.47
C TYR A 71 -20.66 -17.19 -2.18
N ILE A 72 -21.19 -18.15 -1.44
CA ILE A 72 -22.18 -19.12 -1.86
C ILE A 72 -23.50 -18.77 -1.19
N VAL A 73 -24.58 -18.66 -1.94
CA VAL A 73 -25.91 -18.48 -1.37
C VAL A 73 -26.80 -19.69 -1.67
N ASN A 74 -27.37 -20.24 -0.63
CA ASN A 74 -28.45 -21.22 -0.73
C ASN A 74 -29.79 -20.49 -0.66
N ILE A 75 -30.64 -20.71 -1.62
CA ILE A 75 -31.91 -20.01 -1.81
C ILE A 75 -33.01 -21.03 -1.84
N GLY A 76 -34.01 -20.88 -0.98
CA GLY A 76 -35.17 -21.80 -0.92
C GLY A 76 -36.48 -21.06 -1.18
N ASN A 77 -37.49 -21.78 -1.70
CA ASN A 77 -38.85 -21.29 -1.84
C ASN A 77 -39.86 -22.08 -0.97
N ALA A 78 -41.07 -21.56 -0.89
CA ALA A 78 -42.14 -22.20 -0.09
C ALA A 78 -42.56 -23.61 -0.60
N ALA A 79 -42.25 -23.92 -1.85
CA ALA A 79 -42.53 -25.26 -2.43
C ALA A 79 -41.43 -26.29 -2.10
N GLY A 80 -40.38 -25.91 -1.36
CA GLY A 80 -39.29 -26.80 -1.00
C GLY A 80 -38.19 -26.93 -2.06
N CYS A 81 -38.20 -26.12 -3.13
CA CYS A 81 -37.12 -26.08 -4.09
C CYS A 81 -35.93 -25.28 -3.53
N ASN A 82 -34.74 -25.80 -3.76
CA ASN A 82 -33.51 -25.14 -3.38
C ASN A 82 -32.65 -24.88 -4.62
N TYR A 83 -32.01 -23.72 -4.63
CA TYR A 83 -31.04 -23.28 -5.64
C TYR A 83 -29.76 -22.77 -4.96
N ILE A 84 -28.62 -23.04 -5.58
CA ILE A 84 -27.33 -22.58 -5.09
C ILE A 84 -26.73 -21.71 -6.18
N ASP A 85 -26.26 -20.51 -5.80
CA ASP A 85 -25.50 -19.65 -6.68
C ASP A 85 -24.28 -19.10 -5.95
N THR A 86 -23.36 -18.56 -6.72
CA THR A 86 -22.10 -18.03 -6.21
C THR A 86 -21.85 -16.64 -6.76
N VAL A 87 -21.23 -15.80 -5.94
CA VAL A 87 -20.72 -14.50 -6.36
C VAL A 87 -19.32 -14.31 -5.81
N PHE A 88 -18.38 -14.00 -6.70
CA PHE A 88 -17.02 -13.66 -6.32
C PHE A 88 -16.89 -12.14 -6.10
N VAL A 89 -16.41 -11.78 -4.92
CA VAL A 89 -16.06 -10.39 -4.60
C VAL A 89 -14.54 -10.32 -4.49
N ASN A 90 -13.91 -9.75 -5.51
CA ASN A 90 -12.48 -9.45 -5.48
C ASN A 90 -12.22 -8.18 -4.66
N VAL A 91 -11.10 -8.12 -3.96
CA VAL A 91 -10.70 -6.96 -3.15
C VAL A 91 -9.38 -6.44 -3.69
N SER A 92 -9.39 -5.22 -4.20
CA SER A 92 -8.16 -4.53 -4.58
C SER A 92 -7.58 -3.77 -3.40
N ASN A 93 -6.30 -3.98 -3.16
CA ASN A 93 -5.54 -3.34 -2.09
C ASN A 93 -4.13 -3.03 -2.61
N PRO A 94 -3.95 -1.91 -3.33
CA PRO A 94 -2.62 -1.52 -3.81
C PRO A 94 -1.68 -1.35 -2.62
N LEU A 95 -0.46 -1.88 -2.74
CA LEU A 95 0.52 -1.88 -1.65
C LEU A 95 1.61 -0.84 -1.92
N PRO A 96 1.63 0.29 -1.20
CA PRO A 96 2.72 1.26 -1.29
C PRO A 96 3.97 0.71 -0.60
N THR A 97 5.11 0.81 -1.28
CA THR A 97 6.44 0.50 -0.75
C THR A 97 7.45 1.54 -1.20
N PHE A 98 8.40 1.87 -0.34
CA PHE A 98 9.47 2.78 -0.67
C PHE A 98 10.72 2.54 0.19
N ASP A 99 11.86 2.96 -0.33
CA ASP A 99 13.12 3.03 0.39
C ASP A 99 13.41 4.47 0.83
N THR A 100 14.13 4.62 1.94
CA THR A 100 14.55 5.92 2.47
C THR A 100 16.01 5.85 2.88
N ILE A 101 16.78 6.85 2.44
CA ILE A 101 18.16 7.10 2.90
C ILE A 101 18.14 8.45 3.61
N LEU A 102 18.77 8.52 4.78
CA LEU A 102 18.90 9.73 5.58
C LEU A 102 20.38 10.02 5.77
N ASP A 103 20.82 11.15 5.24
CA ASP A 103 22.19 11.62 5.36
C ASP A 103 22.27 13.00 6.03
N PRO A 104 23.22 13.25 6.94
CA PRO A 104 23.45 14.58 7.45
C PRO A 104 24.00 15.47 6.33
N GLY A 105 23.38 16.61 6.11
CA GLY A 105 23.81 17.67 5.19
C GLY A 105 24.27 18.92 5.93
N CYS A 106 24.58 19.98 5.19
CA CYS A 106 25.03 21.26 5.76
C CYS A 106 23.92 22.01 6.49
N ASP A 107 22.74 22.02 5.92
CA ASP A 107 21.59 22.80 6.39
C ASP A 107 20.55 21.96 7.13
N GLY A 108 20.78 20.65 7.27
CA GLY A 108 19.84 19.73 7.88
C GLY A 108 20.08 18.28 7.45
N VAL A 109 19.12 17.42 7.74
CA VAL A 109 19.12 16.03 7.29
C VAL A 109 18.55 15.96 5.88
N VAL A 110 19.33 15.43 4.96
CA VAL A 110 18.89 15.12 3.59
C VAL A 110 18.21 13.76 3.61
N ALA A 111 16.95 13.71 3.24
CA ALA A 111 16.17 12.48 3.11
C ALA A 111 15.91 12.21 1.63
N GLU A 112 16.41 11.09 1.15
CA GLU A 112 16.12 10.59 -0.19
C GLU A 112 15.06 9.50 -0.10
N TYR A 113 13.97 9.66 -0.85
CA TYR A 113 12.86 8.71 -0.91
C TYR A 113 12.79 8.14 -2.31
N THR A 114 12.75 6.81 -2.42
CA THR A 114 12.60 6.09 -3.69
C THR A 114 11.35 5.24 -3.65
N ASN A 115 10.38 5.53 -4.54
CA ASN A 115 9.17 4.72 -4.66
C ASN A 115 9.52 3.35 -5.26
N THR A 116 9.25 2.28 -4.52
CA THR A 116 9.45 0.87 -4.94
C THR A 116 8.14 0.11 -5.10
N SER A 117 6.99 0.83 -5.09
CA SER A 117 5.68 0.24 -5.35
C SER A 117 5.59 -0.33 -6.76
N ASN A 118 4.55 -1.13 -7.02
CA ASN A 118 4.28 -1.61 -8.39
C ASN A 118 4.20 -0.43 -9.38
N SER A 119 4.97 -0.51 -10.47
CA SER A 119 5.08 0.54 -11.49
C SER A 119 3.79 0.83 -12.27
N GLU A 120 2.77 -0.03 -12.14
CA GLU A 120 1.45 0.19 -12.73
C GLU A 120 0.54 1.10 -11.89
N PHE A 121 0.98 1.49 -10.68
CA PHE A 121 0.22 2.37 -9.81
C PHE A 121 0.57 3.84 -10.07
N ASP A 122 -0.45 4.69 -10.10
CA ASP A 122 -0.28 6.12 -9.91
C ASP A 122 0.10 6.37 -8.44
N PHE A 123 0.89 7.42 -8.17
CA PHE A 123 1.30 7.72 -6.81
C PHE A 123 1.52 9.20 -6.57
N VAL A 124 1.45 9.57 -5.29
CA VAL A 124 1.78 10.90 -4.80
C VAL A 124 2.45 10.83 -3.44
N TRP A 125 3.51 11.61 -3.28
CA TRP A 125 4.16 11.91 -2.02
C TRP A 125 3.52 13.13 -1.37
N ASN A 126 3.34 13.09 -0.06
CA ASN A 126 2.97 14.24 0.77
C ASN A 126 3.93 14.31 1.96
N PHE A 127 4.49 15.49 2.19
CA PHE A 127 5.49 15.73 3.24
C PHE A 127 4.94 16.61 4.35
N SER A 128 5.57 16.57 5.54
CA SER A 128 5.16 17.35 6.72
C SER A 128 5.27 18.86 6.53
N ASP A 129 6.06 19.34 5.56
CA ASP A 129 6.17 20.76 5.19
C ASP A 129 5.01 21.27 4.31
N GLY A 130 4.09 20.36 3.92
CA GLY A 130 2.95 20.64 3.06
C GLY A 130 3.25 20.52 1.56
N GLU A 131 4.48 20.19 1.17
CA GLU A 131 4.81 19.92 -0.23
C GLU A 131 4.36 18.52 -0.66
N SER A 132 4.19 18.36 -1.98
CA SER A 132 3.84 17.07 -2.60
C SER A 132 4.66 16.85 -3.87
N SER A 133 4.84 15.58 -4.26
CA SER A 133 5.57 15.19 -5.47
C SER A 133 4.98 13.93 -6.09
N THR A 134 5.11 13.83 -7.42
CA THR A 134 4.80 12.63 -8.20
C THR A 134 6.05 12.03 -8.85
N GLN A 135 7.23 12.45 -8.42
CA GLN A 135 8.49 11.89 -8.90
C GLN A 135 8.81 10.59 -8.16
N ALA A 136 9.37 9.61 -8.87
CA ALA A 136 9.73 8.33 -8.28
C ALA A 136 10.82 8.45 -7.22
N GLU A 137 11.72 9.41 -7.41
CA GLU A 137 12.80 9.75 -6.48
C GLU A 137 12.62 11.20 -6.04
N VAL A 138 12.63 11.45 -4.74
CA VAL A 138 12.45 12.77 -4.13
C VAL A 138 13.48 12.98 -3.05
N GLU A 139 14.14 14.13 -3.09
CA GLU A 139 15.03 14.60 -2.03
C GLU A 139 14.34 15.71 -1.23
N LYS A 140 14.44 15.65 0.09
CA LYS A 140 13.94 16.66 1.03
C LYS A 140 15.02 16.96 2.05
N ILE A 141 15.09 18.22 2.48
CA ILE A 141 15.97 18.66 3.56
C ILE A 141 15.10 19.04 4.75
N PHE A 142 15.39 18.48 5.90
CA PHE A 142 14.72 18.75 7.16
C PHE A 142 15.69 19.39 8.14
N ASP A 143 15.30 20.52 8.71
CA ASP A 143 16.12 21.25 9.70
C ASP A 143 16.52 20.34 10.86
N PHE A 144 17.73 20.45 11.35
CA PHE A 144 18.17 19.76 12.56
C PHE A 144 17.24 20.10 13.74
N GLY A 145 16.89 19.10 14.54
CA GLY A 145 15.96 19.22 15.65
C GLY A 145 14.48 19.15 15.27
N SER A 146 14.16 19.06 13.99
CA SER A 146 12.77 18.93 13.52
C SER A 146 12.28 17.50 13.45
N SER A 147 10.97 17.30 13.62
CA SER A 147 10.29 16.07 13.25
C SER A 147 9.81 16.17 11.83
N PHE A 148 9.84 15.07 11.09
CA PHE A 148 9.34 15.02 9.73
C PHE A 148 8.46 13.80 9.48
N SER A 149 7.62 13.88 8.47
CA SER A 149 6.92 12.72 7.93
C SER A 149 6.86 12.78 6.40
N ALA A 150 6.86 11.60 5.80
CA ALA A 150 6.60 11.40 4.39
C ALA A 150 5.53 10.32 4.23
N THR A 151 4.51 10.61 3.45
CA THR A 151 3.41 9.69 3.12
C THR A 151 3.42 9.42 1.64
N LEU A 152 3.59 8.17 1.26
CA LEU A 152 3.37 7.70 -0.11
C LEU A 152 1.96 7.14 -0.21
N THR A 153 1.16 7.70 -1.09
CA THR A 153 -0.16 7.18 -1.48
C THR A 153 -0.06 6.62 -2.89
N VAL A 154 -0.51 5.39 -3.09
CA VAL A 154 -0.61 4.75 -4.41
C VAL A 154 -2.06 4.53 -4.79
N GLN A 155 -2.33 4.54 -6.09
CA GLN A 155 -3.65 4.30 -6.67
C GLN A 155 -3.52 3.29 -7.82
N ASP A 156 -4.37 2.28 -7.84
CA ASP A 156 -4.43 1.33 -8.94
C ASP A 156 -5.36 1.78 -10.08
N SER A 157 -5.43 0.99 -11.14
CA SER A 157 -6.29 1.24 -12.31
C SER A 157 -7.79 1.24 -12.00
N LEU A 158 -8.20 0.75 -10.84
CA LEU A 158 -9.59 0.73 -10.34
C LEU A 158 -9.90 1.94 -9.46
N SER A 159 -8.94 2.85 -9.30
CA SER A 159 -9.01 4.00 -8.41
C SER A 159 -9.00 3.62 -6.92
N CYS A 160 -8.63 2.41 -6.57
CA CYS A 160 -8.39 2.03 -5.19
C CYS A 160 -7.08 2.63 -4.69
N THR A 161 -7.09 3.22 -3.51
CA THR A 161 -5.93 3.88 -2.92
C THR A 161 -5.50 3.20 -1.62
N ASN A 162 -4.21 3.26 -1.36
CA ASN A 162 -3.64 2.91 -0.06
C ASN A 162 -2.41 3.79 0.21
N SER A 163 -2.04 3.95 1.47
CA SER A 163 -0.93 4.82 1.85
C SER A 163 -0.08 4.22 2.95
N VAL A 164 1.20 4.59 2.95
CA VAL A 164 2.15 4.29 4.01
C VAL A 164 2.85 5.58 4.43
N THR A 165 3.03 5.77 5.73
CA THR A 165 3.70 6.94 6.29
C THR A 165 4.92 6.50 7.10
N ILE A 166 6.05 7.17 6.85
CA ILE A 166 7.21 7.14 7.74
C ILE A 166 7.26 8.44 8.54
N ASN A 167 7.59 8.31 9.81
CA ASN A 167 7.88 9.45 10.68
C ASN A 167 9.34 9.34 11.12
N GLY A 168 10.02 10.47 11.13
CA GLY A 168 11.41 10.57 11.56
C GLY A 168 11.64 11.81 12.41
N ASN A 169 12.82 11.85 13.01
CA ASN A 169 13.31 13.00 13.76
C ASN A 169 14.75 13.29 13.32
N ALA A 170 15.00 14.52 12.92
CA ALA A 170 16.33 14.98 12.54
C ALA A 170 17.31 15.11 13.73
N ASP A 171 16.78 15.07 14.97
CA ASP A 171 17.61 15.12 16.21
C ASP A 171 18.56 13.92 16.36
N THR A 172 18.24 12.77 15.73
CA THR A 172 19.07 11.57 15.84
C THR A 172 20.45 11.70 15.20
N PHE A 173 20.68 12.80 14.49
CA PHE A 173 21.92 13.04 13.76
C PHE A 173 22.92 13.96 14.48
N GLU A 174 22.61 14.44 15.68
CA GLU A 174 23.56 15.28 16.48
C GLU A 174 24.91 14.61 16.72
N ASN A 175 24.99 13.29 16.68
CA ASN A 175 26.24 12.54 16.86
C ASN A 175 27.07 12.36 15.56
N TYR A 176 26.57 12.78 14.40
CA TYR A 176 27.27 12.66 13.13
C TYR A 176 28.31 13.76 12.88
N PHE A 177 28.44 14.73 13.79
CA PHE A 177 29.44 15.80 13.69
C PHE A 177 30.83 15.41 14.23
N ASP A 178 31.04 14.16 14.63
CA ASP A 178 32.38 13.69 14.99
C ASP A 178 33.24 13.49 13.74
N ILE A 179 33.91 14.59 13.34
CA ILE A 179 34.92 14.52 12.28
C ILE A 179 36.13 13.77 12.85
N TYR A 180 36.43 12.61 12.26
CA TYR A 180 37.66 11.89 12.62
C TYR A 180 38.83 12.47 11.81
N TYR A 181 39.87 12.89 12.52
CA TYR A 181 41.13 13.31 11.93
C TYR A 181 42.29 12.61 12.67
N PRO A 182 43.30 12.12 11.93
CA PRO A 182 44.48 11.54 12.56
C PRO A 182 45.33 12.63 13.23
N ASN A 183 45.91 12.32 14.39
CA ASN A 183 46.79 13.22 15.08
C ASN A 183 48.27 13.10 14.62
N VAL A 184 48.57 12.10 13.79
CA VAL A 184 49.91 11.86 13.23
C VAL A 184 49.75 11.11 11.89
N PHE A 185 50.63 11.40 10.94
CA PHE A 185 50.81 10.57 9.73
C PHE A 185 52.32 10.45 9.41
N THR A 186 52.68 9.39 8.73
CA THR A 186 54.10 9.01 8.46
C THR A 186 54.26 8.60 7.00
N PRO A 187 54.44 9.58 6.07
CA PRO A 187 54.49 9.27 4.62
C PRO A 187 55.83 8.63 4.23
N ASN A 188 56.05 7.37 4.62
CA ASN A 188 57.25 6.62 4.36
C ASN A 188 57.07 5.51 3.30
N GLY A 189 55.84 5.28 2.82
CA GLY A 189 55.49 4.32 1.77
C GLY A 189 55.37 2.88 2.25
N ASP A 190 55.20 2.66 3.57
CA ASP A 190 55.01 1.32 4.14
C ASP A 190 53.55 0.83 4.14
N GLY A 191 52.61 1.70 3.75
CA GLY A 191 51.17 1.42 3.68
C GLY A 191 50.42 1.76 4.98
N ASP A 192 51.11 2.15 6.05
CA ASP A 192 50.50 2.51 7.35
C ASP A 192 50.67 4.01 7.61
N ASN A 193 49.51 4.70 7.74
CA ASN A 193 49.46 6.15 8.02
C ASN A 193 50.21 7.03 7.01
N ASP A 194 50.35 6.58 5.77
CA ASP A 194 51.05 7.34 4.72
C ASP A 194 50.28 8.58 4.28
N GLN A 195 48.99 8.67 4.56
CA GLN A 195 48.12 9.77 4.18
C GLN A 195 47.43 10.36 5.40
N PHE A 196 47.24 11.68 5.37
CA PHE A 196 46.38 12.41 6.32
C PHE A 196 44.95 12.40 5.75
N ILE A 197 44.12 11.51 6.27
CA ILE A 197 42.73 11.34 5.80
C ILE A 197 41.79 11.90 6.87
N ILE A 198 40.91 12.80 6.47
CA ILE A 198 39.81 13.29 7.32
C ILE A 198 38.56 12.59 6.85
N GLU A 199 37.88 11.88 7.74
CA GLU A 199 36.58 11.27 7.48
C GLU A 199 35.49 12.21 7.94
N VAL A 200 34.67 12.65 6.99
CA VAL A 200 33.52 13.54 7.21
C VAL A 200 32.26 12.74 6.88
N PRO A 201 31.33 12.57 7.83
CA PRO A 201 30.14 11.77 7.59
C PRO A 201 29.14 12.48 6.65
N GLY A 202 28.36 11.66 5.92
CA GLY A 202 27.27 12.11 5.07
C GLY A 202 27.67 13.14 4.02
N ARG A 203 26.83 14.13 3.77
CA ARG A 203 27.07 15.23 2.82
C ARG A 203 27.71 16.48 3.45
N ILE A 204 28.13 16.39 4.71
CA ILE A 204 28.76 17.54 5.43
C ILE A 204 30.06 18.00 4.74
N TYR A 205 30.73 17.13 3.98
CA TYR A 205 31.92 17.51 3.19
C TYR A 205 31.66 18.67 2.22
N GLU A 206 30.41 18.89 1.80
CA GLU A 206 30.04 19.99 0.89
C GLU A 206 30.14 21.37 1.53
N CYS A 207 30.14 21.44 2.88
CA CYS A 207 30.23 22.68 3.65
C CYS A 207 31.41 22.72 4.61
N THR A 208 32.33 21.75 4.51
CA THR A 208 33.55 21.76 5.31
C THR A 208 34.72 22.34 4.53
N GLU A 209 35.52 23.16 5.20
CA GLU A 209 36.77 23.72 4.66
C GLU A 209 37.92 23.21 5.51
N LEU A 210 38.94 22.61 4.88
CA LEU A 210 40.18 22.24 5.55
C LEU A 210 41.28 23.28 5.23
N ILE A 211 41.71 24.02 6.24
CA ILE A 211 42.83 24.94 6.08
C ILE A 211 44.03 24.43 6.90
N ILE A 212 45.15 24.18 6.22
CA ILE A 212 46.40 23.77 6.85
C ILE A 212 47.36 24.92 6.96
N TYR A 213 47.84 25.19 8.15
CA TYR A 213 48.83 26.26 8.45
C TYR A 213 50.18 25.67 8.79
N ASN A 214 51.25 26.37 8.41
CA ASN A 214 52.57 26.05 8.95
C ASN A 214 52.69 26.60 10.39
N ARG A 215 53.84 26.30 11.05
CA ARG A 215 54.11 26.75 12.40
C ARG A 215 54.13 28.30 12.60
N TRP A 216 54.18 29.04 11.50
CA TRP A 216 54.22 30.50 11.48
C TRP A 216 52.84 31.10 11.19
N GLY A 217 51.80 30.28 11.11
CA GLY A 217 50.44 30.73 10.80
C GLY A 217 50.20 31.06 9.33
N GLN A 218 51.06 30.63 8.43
CA GLN A 218 50.87 30.82 6.98
C GLN A 218 50.13 29.63 6.42
N VAL A 219 49.09 29.91 5.62
CA VAL A 219 48.30 28.88 4.94
C VAL A 219 49.18 28.10 3.96
N GLN A 220 49.13 26.81 4.03
CA GLN A 220 49.86 25.87 3.14
C GLN A 220 48.87 25.15 2.19
N PHE A 221 47.64 24.96 2.61
CA PHE A 221 46.62 24.29 1.84
C PHE A 221 45.23 24.80 2.28
N ILE A 222 44.31 24.94 1.31
CA ILE A 222 42.90 25.26 1.51
C ILE A 222 42.09 24.22 0.70
#